data_7dac76c509b8c1fd8696c7d13a3ad04c
#
_entry.id   7dac76c509b8c1fd8696c7d13a3ad04c
#
_cell.length_a   1.000
_cell.length_b   1.000
_cell.length_c   1.000
_cell.angle_alpha   90.00
_cell.angle_beta   90.00
_cell.angle_gamma   90.00
#
_symmetry.space_group_name_H-M   'P 1'
#
loop_
_entity.id
_entity.type
_entity.pdbx_description
1 polymer ?
#
loop_
_entity_poly.entity_id
_entity_poly.type
_entity_poly.pdbx_seq_one_letter_code
_entity_poly.pdbx_strand_id
1 'polypeptide(L)'
;MSIALTGTPGVGKTTVSKILKKRGYDILDLNRFLKERGLLGEKDIHRDTFEVDLERMKKVFEKENLKVDIIEGHLSHHLSVSTAVVLRCAPPVLKERMKSKGWKKEKIEENVEAEMIDAILIQAMETSEEVFEIDTTELEPSQVASSVEDIIGGKTEGYEPGTVDWSDELL
;
A
#
# COMPACT_ATOMS: atom_id res chain seq x y z
N MET A 1 -8.13 -15.88 4.83
CA MET A 1 -7.26 -15.57 3.69
C MET A 1 -6.82 -14.13 3.86
N SER A 2 -5.52 -13.85 3.81
CA SER A 2 -5.02 -12.48 4.04
C SER A 2 -5.22 -11.61 2.80
N ILE A 3 -5.47 -10.31 2.99
CA ILE A 3 -5.46 -9.32 1.91
C ILE A 3 -4.22 -8.43 2.01
N ALA A 4 -3.74 -7.91 0.90
CA ALA A 4 -2.73 -6.85 0.89
C ALA A 4 -3.40 -5.48 0.95
N LEU A 5 -3.01 -4.65 1.91
CA LEU A 5 -3.31 -3.22 1.95
C LEU A 5 -2.08 -2.47 1.46
N THR A 6 -2.08 -2.09 0.20
CA THR A 6 -0.92 -1.53 -0.50
C THR A 6 -1.19 -0.11 -1.02
N GLY A 7 -0.25 0.44 -1.75
CA GLY A 7 -0.32 1.79 -2.31
C GLY A 7 0.98 2.56 -2.12
N THR A 8 1.15 3.63 -2.84
CA THR A 8 2.32 4.51 -2.79
C THR A 8 2.63 4.94 -1.35
N PRO A 9 3.90 5.04 -0.93
CA PRO A 9 4.22 5.63 0.35
C PRO A 9 3.58 7.01 0.53
N GLY A 10 2.94 7.24 1.68
CA GLY A 10 2.27 8.52 1.99
C GLY A 10 0.76 8.58 1.74
N VAL A 11 0.16 7.57 1.10
CA VAL A 11 -1.30 7.54 0.83
C VAL A 11 -2.18 7.29 2.07
N GLY A 12 -1.60 6.89 3.21
CA GLY A 12 -2.34 6.74 4.47
C GLY A 12 -2.49 5.30 4.98
N LYS A 13 -1.82 4.31 4.40
CA LYS A 13 -1.91 2.88 4.80
C LYS A 13 -1.78 2.66 6.31
N THR A 14 -0.73 3.21 6.92
CA THR A 14 -0.44 3.02 8.35
C THR A 14 -1.51 3.62 9.26
N THR A 15 -2.11 4.75 8.87
CA THR A 15 -3.20 5.36 9.64
C THR A 15 -4.46 4.51 9.57
N VAL A 16 -4.81 4.03 8.37
CA VAL A 16 -5.96 3.16 8.12
C VAL A 16 -5.79 1.83 8.85
N SER A 17 -4.61 1.20 8.77
CA SER A 17 -4.34 -0.08 9.44
C SER A 17 -4.44 0.02 10.96
N LYS A 18 -4.05 1.13 11.58
CA LYS A 18 -4.25 1.36 13.02
C LYS A 18 -5.73 1.41 13.40
N ILE A 19 -6.58 1.95 12.56
CA ILE A 19 -8.03 1.99 12.77
C ILE A 19 -8.61 0.57 12.62
N LEU A 20 -8.26 -0.14 11.56
CA LEU A 20 -8.69 -1.52 11.34
C LEU A 20 -8.26 -2.45 12.49
N LYS A 21 -7.04 -2.28 13.00
CA LYS A 21 -6.56 -3.01 14.18
C LYS A 21 -7.43 -2.75 15.42
N LYS A 22 -7.84 -1.50 15.65
CA LYS A 22 -8.76 -1.15 16.75
C LYS A 22 -10.16 -1.75 16.55
N ARG A 23 -10.55 -2.02 15.30
CA ARG A 23 -11.81 -2.68 14.94
C ARG A 23 -11.75 -4.21 15.01
N GLY A 24 -10.58 -4.78 15.37
CA GLY A 24 -10.41 -6.21 15.65
C GLY A 24 -9.70 -7.01 14.57
N TYR A 25 -9.22 -6.39 13.50
CA TYR A 25 -8.43 -7.08 12.46
C TYR A 25 -7.02 -7.37 12.94
N ASP A 26 -6.52 -8.55 12.60
CA ASP A 26 -5.12 -8.92 12.82
C ASP A 26 -4.28 -8.42 11.63
N ILE A 27 -3.32 -7.52 11.93
CA ILE A 27 -2.57 -6.79 10.90
C ILE A 27 -1.07 -7.03 11.04
N LEU A 28 -0.46 -7.46 9.94
CA LEU A 28 0.99 -7.51 9.79
C LEU A 28 1.50 -6.21 9.16
N ASP A 29 2.35 -5.49 9.88
CA ASP A 29 3.17 -4.41 9.33
C ASP A 29 4.36 -5.03 8.59
N LEU A 30 4.32 -4.99 7.25
CA LEU A 30 5.35 -5.60 6.41
C LEU A 30 6.72 -4.93 6.58
N ASN A 31 6.78 -3.62 6.75
CA ASN A 31 8.06 -2.93 6.95
C ASN A 31 8.74 -3.37 8.25
N ARG A 32 7.96 -3.51 9.31
CA ARG A 32 8.45 -4.05 10.59
C ARG A 32 8.90 -5.50 10.44
N PHE A 33 8.12 -6.33 9.77
CA PHE A 33 8.44 -7.73 9.48
C PHE A 33 9.78 -7.84 8.74
N LEU A 34 9.98 -7.06 7.66
CA LEU A 34 11.21 -7.05 6.89
C LEU A 34 12.43 -6.67 7.75
N LYS A 35 12.27 -5.66 8.59
CA LYS A 35 13.33 -5.22 9.50
C LYS A 35 13.70 -6.29 10.53
N GLU A 36 12.70 -6.88 11.20
CA GLU A 36 12.91 -7.90 12.23
C GLU A 36 13.50 -9.20 11.69
N ARG A 37 13.31 -9.50 10.40
CA ARG A 37 13.85 -10.68 9.70
C ARG A 37 15.16 -10.43 8.96
N GLY A 38 15.71 -9.20 9.03
CA GLY A 38 16.93 -8.86 8.31
C GLY A 38 16.80 -8.97 6.79
N LEU A 39 15.61 -8.61 6.27
CA LEU A 39 15.30 -8.66 4.84
C LEU A 39 15.50 -7.32 4.14
N LEU A 40 15.84 -6.28 4.88
CA LEU A 40 16.24 -4.99 4.32
C LEU A 40 17.69 -5.10 3.82
N GLY A 41 17.89 -4.79 2.55
CA GLY A 41 19.19 -4.72 1.90
C GLY A 41 19.93 -3.41 2.18
N GLU A 42 20.72 -2.96 1.22
CA GLU A 42 21.44 -1.70 1.33
C GLU A 42 20.49 -0.50 1.37
N LYS A 43 20.87 0.50 2.14
CA LYS A 43 20.12 1.76 2.18
C LYS A 43 20.53 2.65 1.03
N ASP A 44 19.58 2.99 0.17
CA ASP A 44 19.74 4.08 -0.78
C ASP A 44 19.64 5.41 -0.04
N ILE A 45 20.78 6.09 0.12
CA ILE A 45 20.89 7.35 0.86
C ILE A 45 20.18 8.49 0.14
N HIS A 46 20.12 8.47 -1.20
CA HIS A 46 19.47 9.51 -1.98
C HIS A 46 17.96 9.43 -1.85
N ARG A 47 17.40 8.23 -1.96
CA ARG A 47 15.97 7.96 -1.88
C ARG A 47 15.47 7.77 -0.45
N ASP A 48 16.39 7.62 0.51
CA ASP A 48 16.08 7.26 1.90
C ASP A 48 15.17 6.02 2.01
N THR A 49 15.50 4.99 1.24
CA THR A 49 14.80 3.71 1.16
C THR A 49 15.77 2.55 1.29
N PHE A 50 15.25 1.35 1.55
CA PHE A 50 16.03 0.12 1.56
C PHE A 50 15.66 -0.73 0.35
N GLU A 51 16.65 -1.38 -0.25
CA GLU A 51 16.39 -2.43 -1.22
C GLU A 51 15.79 -3.65 -0.54
N VAL A 52 14.88 -4.33 -1.23
CA VAL A 52 14.24 -5.56 -0.74
C VAL A 52 14.32 -6.62 -1.84
N ASP A 53 14.90 -7.76 -1.51
CA ASP A 53 14.84 -8.95 -2.35
C ASP A 53 13.45 -9.59 -2.24
N LEU A 54 12.61 -9.38 -3.26
CA LEU A 54 11.22 -9.83 -3.28
C LEU A 54 11.10 -11.36 -3.19
N GLU A 55 11.98 -12.10 -3.85
CA GLU A 55 11.94 -13.57 -3.82
C GLU A 55 12.30 -14.11 -2.44
N ARG A 56 13.29 -13.50 -1.79
CA ARG A 56 13.65 -13.86 -0.42
C ARG A 56 12.55 -13.49 0.56
N MET A 57 11.92 -12.32 0.37
CA MET A 57 10.77 -11.87 1.17
C MET A 57 9.61 -12.88 1.10
N LYS A 58 9.22 -13.29 -0.11
CA LYS A 58 8.16 -14.29 -0.34
C LYS A 58 8.47 -15.60 0.38
N LYS A 59 9.68 -16.15 0.17
CA LYS A 59 10.10 -17.41 0.78
C LYS A 59 10.06 -17.38 2.31
N VAL A 60 10.51 -16.29 2.92
CA VAL A 60 10.49 -16.15 4.39
C VAL A 60 9.05 -16.04 4.90
N PHE A 61 8.21 -15.24 4.23
CA PHE A 61 6.80 -15.08 4.59
C PHE A 61 6.04 -16.41 4.50
N GLU A 62 6.18 -17.15 3.42
CA GLU A 62 5.54 -18.45 3.22
C GLU A 62 5.98 -19.48 4.27
N LYS A 63 7.28 -19.51 4.59
CA LYS A 63 7.83 -20.41 5.61
C LYS A 63 7.27 -20.16 7.00
N GLU A 64 6.99 -18.90 7.35
CA GLU A 64 6.44 -18.53 8.66
C GLU A 64 4.94 -18.86 8.77
N ASN A 65 4.26 -19.05 7.64
CA ASN A 65 2.84 -19.41 7.56
C ASN A 65 1.95 -18.59 8.51
N LEU A 66 2.15 -17.27 8.48
CA LEU A 66 1.44 -16.34 9.36
C LEU A 66 -0.03 -16.27 8.97
N LYS A 67 -0.89 -16.32 9.98
CA LYS A 67 -2.34 -16.17 9.83
C LYS A 67 -2.74 -14.79 10.31
N VAL A 68 -2.87 -13.86 9.39
CA VAL A 68 -3.29 -12.49 9.62
C VAL A 68 -4.39 -12.12 8.64
N ASP A 69 -5.21 -11.14 8.98
CA ASP A 69 -6.29 -10.68 8.11
C ASP A 69 -5.76 -9.75 7.02
N ILE A 70 -4.86 -8.86 7.39
CA ILE A 70 -4.36 -7.79 6.51
C ILE A 70 -2.83 -7.71 6.61
N ILE A 71 -2.17 -7.59 5.46
CA ILE A 71 -0.74 -7.30 5.36
C ILE A 71 -0.59 -5.87 4.84
N GLU A 72 -0.16 -4.96 5.69
CA GLU A 72 0.03 -3.54 5.34
C GLU A 72 1.46 -3.28 4.89
N GLY A 73 1.62 -2.63 3.73
CA GLY A 73 2.90 -2.16 3.22
C GLY A 73 2.89 -1.94 1.71
N HIS A 74 3.78 -1.08 1.23
CA HIS A 74 3.85 -0.74 -0.20
C HIS A 74 4.34 -1.91 -1.09
N LEU A 75 4.88 -2.98 -0.50
CA LEU A 75 5.29 -4.21 -1.18
C LEU A 75 4.37 -5.40 -0.87
N SER A 76 3.29 -5.21 -0.10
CA SER A 76 2.44 -6.32 0.36
C SER A 76 1.76 -7.09 -0.77
N HIS A 77 1.47 -6.45 -1.90
CA HIS A 77 0.90 -7.09 -3.10
C HIS A 77 1.85 -8.07 -3.77
N HIS A 78 3.16 -8.04 -3.48
CA HIS A 78 4.12 -9.03 -3.96
C HIS A 78 4.10 -10.33 -3.15
N LEU A 79 3.44 -10.37 -2.01
CA LEU A 79 3.25 -11.61 -1.27
C LEU A 79 2.13 -12.44 -1.93
N SER A 80 2.10 -13.74 -1.64
CA SER A 80 1.11 -14.66 -2.20
C SER A 80 -0.27 -14.41 -1.59
N VAL A 81 -0.91 -13.31 -1.94
CA VAL A 81 -2.27 -12.93 -1.54
C VAL A 81 -3.19 -12.91 -2.76
N SER A 82 -4.43 -13.39 -2.60
CA SER A 82 -5.40 -13.37 -3.70
C SER A 82 -6.00 -12.00 -3.95
N THR A 83 -6.12 -11.20 -2.91
CA THR A 83 -6.79 -9.90 -2.98
C THR A 83 -5.85 -8.77 -2.54
N ALA A 84 -5.75 -7.72 -3.35
CA ALA A 84 -5.03 -6.51 -3.03
C ALA A 84 -5.97 -5.30 -3.02
N VAL A 85 -5.90 -4.50 -1.98
CA VAL A 85 -6.57 -3.19 -1.87
C VAL A 85 -5.50 -2.10 -2.00
N VAL A 86 -5.57 -1.33 -3.06
CA VAL A 86 -4.61 -0.27 -3.39
C VAL A 86 -5.18 1.07 -2.95
N LEU A 87 -4.57 1.69 -1.94
CA LEU A 87 -4.92 3.06 -1.57
C LEU A 87 -4.27 4.03 -2.54
N ARG A 88 -5.08 4.96 -3.06
CA ARG A 88 -4.71 5.98 -4.02
C ARG A 88 -4.80 7.37 -3.39
N CYS A 89 -4.08 8.33 -3.93
CA CYS A 89 -4.17 9.73 -3.49
C CYS A 89 -3.78 10.66 -4.62
N ALA A 90 -4.56 11.70 -4.85
CA ALA A 90 -4.26 12.70 -5.87
C ALA A 90 -2.83 13.26 -5.70
N PRO A 91 -2.03 13.34 -6.78
CA PRO A 91 -0.61 13.71 -6.72
C PRO A 91 -0.33 15.01 -5.97
N PRO A 92 -1.09 16.10 -6.14
CA PRO A 92 -0.87 17.33 -5.38
C PRO A 92 -1.06 17.14 -3.86
N VAL A 93 -2.10 16.40 -3.48
CA VAL A 93 -2.41 16.12 -2.06
C VAL A 93 -1.36 15.20 -1.45
N LEU A 94 -0.95 14.17 -2.20
CA LEU A 94 0.12 13.25 -1.80
C LEU A 94 1.43 14.00 -1.55
N LYS A 95 1.79 14.92 -2.45
CA LYS A 95 2.98 15.78 -2.33
C LYS A 95 2.96 16.59 -1.03
N GLU A 96 1.83 17.21 -0.69
CA GLU A 96 1.70 17.99 0.53
C GLU A 96 1.74 17.08 1.79
N ARG A 97 1.12 15.90 1.76
CA ARG A 97 1.22 14.91 2.85
C ARG A 97 2.67 14.50 3.12
N MET A 98 3.47 14.29 2.07
CA MET A 98 4.88 13.92 2.19
C MET A 98 5.74 15.08 2.70
N LYS A 99 5.51 16.31 2.21
CA LYS A 99 6.18 17.52 2.71
C LYS A 99 5.93 17.71 4.21
N SER A 100 4.70 17.54 4.67
CA SER A 100 4.35 17.67 6.08
C SER A 100 5.06 16.67 6.99
N LYS A 101 5.48 15.52 6.41
CA LYS A 101 6.30 14.50 7.10
C LYS A 101 7.81 14.79 7.05
N GLY A 102 8.22 15.88 6.41
CA GLY A 102 9.64 16.26 6.28
C GLY A 102 10.45 15.36 5.36
N TRP A 103 9.82 14.71 4.37
CA TRP A 103 10.55 13.84 3.44
C TRP A 103 11.41 14.66 2.48
N LYS A 104 12.50 14.05 2.02
CA LYS A 104 13.40 14.66 1.03
C LYS A 104 12.68 14.89 -0.29
N LYS A 105 13.05 15.97 -0.99
CA LYS A 105 12.43 16.38 -2.26
C LYS A 105 12.47 15.26 -3.30
N GLU A 106 13.62 14.62 -3.47
CA GLU A 106 13.83 13.54 -4.44
C GLU A 106 12.88 12.36 -4.16
N LYS A 107 12.73 11.98 -2.88
CA LYS A 107 11.80 10.92 -2.46
C LYS A 107 10.36 11.30 -2.74
N ILE A 108 9.99 12.55 -2.53
CA ILE A 108 8.64 13.07 -2.81
C ILE A 108 8.36 12.99 -4.31
N GLU A 109 9.25 13.51 -5.14
CA GLU A 109 9.10 13.54 -6.60
C GLU A 109 8.94 12.12 -7.17
N GLU A 110 9.79 11.17 -6.76
CA GLU A 110 9.73 9.78 -7.20
C GLU A 110 8.40 9.11 -6.82
N ASN A 111 7.93 9.29 -5.58
CA ASN A 111 6.68 8.67 -5.15
C ASN A 111 5.45 9.33 -5.80
N VAL A 112 5.46 10.63 -6.01
CA VAL A 112 4.40 11.33 -6.74
C VAL A 112 4.34 10.86 -8.19
N GLU A 113 5.49 10.72 -8.86
CA GLU A 113 5.56 10.18 -10.22
C GLU A 113 5.03 8.74 -10.28
N ALA A 114 5.43 7.88 -9.35
CA ALA A 114 4.94 6.50 -9.26
C ALA A 114 3.41 6.43 -9.08
N GLU A 115 2.81 7.35 -8.31
CA GLU A 115 1.36 7.44 -8.15
C GLU A 115 0.69 7.90 -9.44
N MET A 116 1.25 8.90 -10.13
CA MET A 116 0.71 9.42 -11.40
C MET A 116 0.64 8.37 -12.51
N ILE A 117 1.62 7.46 -12.55
CA ILE A 117 1.68 6.39 -13.57
C ILE A 117 1.06 5.07 -13.10
N ASP A 118 0.29 5.05 -12.02
CA ASP A 118 -0.38 3.87 -11.48
C ASP A 118 0.57 2.70 -11.14
N ALA A 119 1.82 2.98 -10.81
CA ALA A 119 2.86 1.95 -10.68
C ALA A 119 2.47 0.81 -9.72
N ILE A 120 1.96 1.13 -8.53
CA ILE A 120 1.55 0.12 -7.54
C ILE A 120 0.27 -0.61 -7.98
N LEU A 121 -0.69 0.09 -8.60
CA LEU A 121 -1.92 -0.52 -9.11
C LEU A 121 -1.59 -1.56 -10.19
N ILE A 122 -0.75 -1.21 -11.16
CA ILE A 122 -0.33 -2.11 -12.23
C ILE A 122 0.38 -3.35 -11.65
N GLN A 123 1.32 -3.16 -10.72
CA GLN A 123 2.01 -4.26 -10.06
C GLN A 123 1.04 -5.16 -9.28
N ALA A 124 0.07 -4.58 -8.57
CA ALA A 124 -0.95 -5.35 -7.87
C ALA A 124 -1.80 -6.18 -8.81
N MET A 125 -2.18 -5.64 -9.97
CA MET A 125 -2.93 -6.36 -11.01
C MET A 125 -2.14 -7.52 -11.63
N GLU A 126 -0.81 -7.44 -11.64
CA GLU A 126 0.05 -8.52 -12.13
C GLU A 126 0.26 -9.64 -11.10
N THR A 127 0.08 -9.34 -9.80
CA THR A 127 0.46 -10.26 -8.71
C THR A 127 -0.72 -10.82 -7.92
N SER A 128 -1.91 -10.23 -8.02
CA SER A 128 -3.12 -10.62 -7.29
C SER A 128 -4.27 -10.98 -8.22
N GLU A 129 -5.13 -11.89 -7.79
CA GLU A 129 -6.30 -12.35 -8.59
C GLU A 129 -7.41 -11.29 -8.60
N GLU A 130 -7.60 -10.62 -7.46
CA GLU A 130 -8.58 -9.55 -7.29
C GLU A 130 -7.87 -8.29 -6.81
N VAL A 131 -8.14 -7.18 -7.46
CA VAL A 131 -7.58 -5.88 -7.10
C VAL A 131 -8.70 -4.85 -6.98
N PHE A 132 -8.65 -4.06 -5.93
CA PHE A 132 -9.57 -2.95 -5.67
C PHE A 132 -8.76 -1.70 -5.38
N GLU A 133 -9.31 -0.53 -5.71
CA GLU A 133 -8.67 0.75 -5.39
C GLU A 133 -9.60 1.65 -4.59
N ILE A 134 -9.02 2.43 -3.68
CA ILE A 134 -9.73 3.41 -2.85
C ILE A 134 -9.01 4.75 -2.95
N ASP A 135 -9.69 5.77 -3.44
CA ASP A 135 -9.18 7.14 -3.42
C ASP A 135 -9.28 7.71 -2.00
N THR A 136 -8.13 8.04 -1.42
CA THR A 136 -8.02 8.60 -0.07
C THR A 136 -7.89 10.12 -0.06
N THR A 137 -8.00 10.78 -1.22
CA THR A 137 -7.71 12.21 -1.38
C THR A 137 -8.50 13.07 -0.41
N GLU A 138 -9.81 12.83 -0.35
CA GLU A 138 -10.75 13.63 0.45
C GLU A 138 -11.43 12.85 1.58
N LEU A 139 -11.17 11.54 1.66
CA LEU A 139 -11.76 10.70 2.69
C LEU A 139 -11.01 10.80 4.01
N GLU A 140 -11.77 10.88 5.09
CA GLU A 140 -11.22 10.69 6.42
C GLU A 140 -10.68 9.25 6.60
N PRO A 141 -9.61 9.03 7.34
CA PRO A 141 -9.04 7.69 7.53
C PRO A 141 -10.04 6.64 8.03
N SER A 142 -11.04 7.04 8.81
CA SER A 142 -12.11 6.15 9.29
C SER A 142 -13.05 5.71 8.16
N GLN A 143 -13.28 6.57 7.18
CA GLN A 143 -14.08 6.25 5.99
C GLN A 143 -13.32 5.29 5.08
N VAL A 144 -12.01 5.53 4.88
CA VAL A 144 -11.13 4.60 4.13
C VAL A 144 -11.14 3.22 4.79
N ALA A 145 -11.02 3.16 6.13
CA ALA A 145 -11.10 1.89 6.86
C ALA A 145 -12.44 1.17 6.63
N SER A 146 -13.55 1.90 6.61
CA SER A 146 -14.87 1.33 6.31
C SER A 146 -14.97 0.82 4.87
N SER A 147 -14.37 1.51 3.90
CA SER A 147 -14.27 1.01 2.52
C SER A 147 -13.46 -0.28 2.42
N VAL A 148 -12.37 -0.41 3.18
CA VAL A 148 -11.61 -1.67 3.26
C VAL A 148 -12.47 -2.79 3.85
N GLU A 149 -13.25 -2.52 4.90
CA GLU A 149 -14.19 -3.49 5.49
C GLU A 149 -15.30 -3.89 4.52
N ASP A 150 -15.82 -2.96 3.72
CA ASP A 150 -16.81 -3.27 2.67
C ASP A 150 -16.23 -4.25 1.65
N ILE A 151 -15.01 -4.05 1.19
CA ILE A 151 -14.31 -4.94 0.26
C ILE A 151 -14.11 -6.33 0.91
N ILE A 152 -13.64 -6.40 2.16
CA ILE A 152 -13.48 -7.65 2.90
C ILE A 152 -14.82 -8.37 3.03
N GLY A 153 -15.91 -7.64 3.23
CA GLY A 153 -17.27 -8.15 3.32
C GLY A 153 -17.92 -8.51 1.99
N GLY A 154 -17.21 -8.37 0.85
CA GLY A 154 -17.69 -8.68 -0.50
C GLY A 154 -18.51 -7.58 -1.16
N LYS A 155 -18.55 -6.36 -0.60
CA LYS A 155 -19.13 -5.19 -1.22
C LYS A 155 -18.07 -4.46 -2.04
N THR A 156 -17.94 -4.83 -3.30
CA THR A 156 -16.82 -4.42 -4.17
C THR A 156 -17.20 -3.43 -5.25
N GLU A 157 -18.49 -3.17 -5.43
CA GLU A 157 -18.99 -2.21 -6.44
C GLU A 157 -18.44 -0.80 -6.17
N GLY A 158 -17.84 -0.21 -7.20
CA GLY A 158 -17.25 1.12 -7.15
C GLY A 158 -15.78 1.16 -6.68
N TYR A 159 -15.17 -0.02 -6.43
CA TYR A 159 -13.76 -0.13 -6.06
C TYR A 159 -12.91 -0.83 -7.15
N GLU A 160 -13.47 -1.05 -8.32
CA GLU A 160 -12.79 -1.72 -9.42
C GLU A 160 -11.57 -0.91 -9.91
N PRO A 161 -10.50 -1.58 -10.38
CA PRO A 161 -9.34 -0.90 -10.96
C PRO A 161 -9.72 0.01 -12.14
N GLY A 162 -9.15 1.22 -12.18
CA GLY A 162 -9.44 2.23 -13.21
C GLY A 162 -10.55 3.20 -12.84
N THR A 163 -11.09 3.13 -11.60
CA THR A 163 -12.03 4.15 -11.08
C THR A 163 -11.32 5.44 -10.68
N VAL A 164 -10.01 5.37 -10.41
CA VAL A 164 -9.15 6.51 -10.09
C VAL A 164 -8.26 6.82 -11.29
N ASP A 165 -8.27 8.06 -11.76
CA ASP A 165 -7.52 8.53 -12.92
C ASP A 165 -6.82 9.85 -12.62
N TRP A 166 -5.50 9.86 -12.77
CA TRP A 166 -4.66 11.06 -12.58
C TRP A 166 -4.13 11.64 -13.90
N SER A 167 -4.68 11.24 -15.05
CA SER A 167 -4.18 11.67 -16.37
C SER A 167 -4.21 13.19 -16.55
N ASP A 168 -5.16 13.88 -15.94
CA ASP A 168 -5.24 15.35 -15.98
C ASP A 168 -4.08 16.03 -15.23
N GLU A 169 -3.45 15.33 -14.29
CA GLU A 169 -2.29 15.82 -13.53
C GLU A 169 -0.96 15.70 -14.31
N LEU A 170 -0.97 14.99 -15.44
CA LEU A 170 0.19 14.83 -16.34
C LEU A 170 0.36 16.00 -17.32
N LEU A 171 -0.64 16.89 -17.43
CA LEU A 171 -0.66 18.06 -18.33
C LEU A 171 -0.23 19.32 -17.60
#